data_ad253fda57be64f4a5c3c528ed0cfcbb
#
_entry.id   ad253fda57be64f4a5c3c528ed0cfcbb
#
_cell.length_a   1.000
_cell.length_b   1.000
_cell.length_c   1.000
_cell.angle_alpha   90.00
_cell.angle_beta   90.00
_cell.angle_gamma   90.00
#
_symmetry.space_group_name_H-M   'P 1'
#
loop_
_entity.id
_entity.type
_entity.pdbx_description
1 polymer ?
#
loop_
_entity_poly.entity_id
_entity_poly.type
_entity_poly.pdbx_seq_one_letter_code
_entity_poly.pdbx_strand_id
1 'polypeptide(L)'
;FELAAINEIADANTVAHLARYDSNYGRYPGRIALSGSLLAIDHLLVPLSHEPDVAALPWGDLGIDLVFECTGAFTDRATAEQHLHSGAGRVLFSHPAESDVDATIVYGVNTETLSVDMDVVSAASCTTNAVVPVLATLSETFGVEAATITTIHSLMNDPISADPSV
;
A
#
# COMPACT_ATOMS: atom_id res chain seq x y z
N PHE A 1 6.68 -14.08 1.03
CA PHE A 1 6.70 -12.93 1.97
C PHE A 1 6.33 -13.40 3.37
N GLU A 2 6.96 -12.79 4.36
CA GLU A 2 6.62 -12.95 5.77
C GLU A 2 6.20 -11.59 6.31
N LEU A 3 5.08 -11.55 7.05
CA LEU A 3 4.63 -10.33 7.72
C LEU A 3 5.43 -10.18 9.01
N ALA A 4 6.38 -9.28 9.01
CA ALA A 4 7.34 -9.11 10.11
C ALA A 4 6.88 -8.07 11.15
N ALA A 5 6.18 -7.01 10.74
CA ALA A 5 5.65 -5.97 11.63
C ALA A 5 4.48 -5.22 10.99
N ILE A 6 3.67 -4.58 11.82
CA ILE A 6 2.63 -3.63 11.42
C ILE A 6 2.82 -2.35 12.23
N ASN A 7 2.77 -1.20 11.54
CA ASN A 7 2.61 0.09 12.17
C ASN A 7 1.28 0.70 11.74
N GLU A 8 0.43 1.05 12.69
CA GLU A 8 -0.88 1.65 12.43
C GLU A 8 -1.23 2.60 13.58
N ILE A 9 -1.56 3.85 13.28
CA ILE A 9 -1.84 4.88 14.28
C ILE A 9 -3.15 4.69 15.05
N ALA A 10 -4.08 3.89 14.51
CA ALA A 10 -5.29 3.49 15.23
C ALA A 10 -4.92 2.60 16.45
N ASP A 11 -5.79 2.58 17.46
CA ASP A 11 -5.58 1.73 18.63
C ASP A 11 -5.61 0.23 18.29
N ALA A 12 -4.91 -0.57 19.07
CA ALA A 12 -4.74 -1.99 18.81
C ALA A 12 -6.05 -2.79 18.72
N ASN A 13 -7.10 -2.39 19.47
CA ASN A 13 -8.41 -3.07 19.40
C ASN A 13 -9.09 -2.79 18.07
N THR A 14 -9.00 -1.54 17.60
CA THR A 14 -9.50 -1.14 16.27
C THR A 14 -8.76 -1.92 15.18
N VAL A 15 -7.43 -1.98 15.23
CA VAL A 15 -6.63 -2.76 14.26
C VAL A 15 -7.04 -4.23 14.27
N ALA A 16 -7.14 -4.85 15.43
CA ALA A 16 -7.56 -6.25 15.54
C ALA A 16 -9.01 -6.48 15.08
N HIS A 17 -9.89 -5.50 15.28
CA HIS A 17 -11.27 -5.57 14.78
C HIS A 17 -11.30 -5.51 13.25
N LEU A 18 -10.64 -4.52 12.66
CA LEU A 18 -10.58 -4.34 11.20
C LEU A 18 -9.89 -5.51 10.50
N ALA A 19 -8.83 -6.05 11.09
CA ALA A 19 -8.18 -7.25 10.56
C ALA A 19 -9.09 -8.49 10.63
N ARG A 20 -10.04 -8.55 11.56
CA ARG A 20 -10.98 -9.67 11.72
C ARG A 20 -12.20 -9.56 10.85
N TYR A 21 -12.66 -8.36 10.57
CA TYR A 21 -13.91 -8.11 9.86
C TYR A 21 -13.71 -7.10 8.74
N ASP A 22 -14.07 -7.51 7.54
CA ASP A 22 -14.08 -6.67 6.36
C ASP A 22 -15.49 -6.61 5.76
N SER A 23 -15.91 -5.44 5.30
CA SER A 23 -17.27 -5.23 4.77
C SER A 23 -17.52 -5.97 3.46
N ASN A 24 -16.48 -6.20 2.65
CA ASN A 24 -16.57 -6.85 1.35
C ASN A 24 -16.22 -8.34 1.45
N TYR A 25 -15.14 -8.67 2.16
CA TYR A 25 -14.63 -10.04 2.27
C TYR A 25 -15.17 -10.81 3.48
N GLY A 26 -15.88 -10.10 4.37
CA GLY A 26 -16.50 -10.70 5.56
C GLY A 26 -15.50 -10.94 6.69
N ARG A 27 -15.77 -11.98 7.48
CA ARG A 27 -14.93 -12.33 8.61
C ARG A 27 -13.71 -13.13 8.17
N TYR A 28 -12.53 -12.77 8.68
CA TYR A 28 -11.32 -13.57 8.54
C TYR A 28 -11.56 -14.99 9.05
N PRO A 29 -11.28 -16.05 8.26
CA PRO A 29 -11.62 -17.42 8.61
C PRO A 29 -10.76 -18.00 9.73
N GLY A 30 -9.58 -17.43 9.97
CA GLY A 30 -8.67 -17.85 11.02
C GLY A 30 -8.89 -17.12 12.34
N ARG A 31 -7.88 -17.14 13.18
CA ARG A 31 -7.88 -16.51 14.50
C ARG A 31 -7.10 -15.20 14.44
N ILE A 32 -7.71 -14.11 14.92
CA ILE A 32 -7.04 -12.85 15.19
C ILE A 32 -7.26 -12.49 16.66
N ALA A 33 -6.18 -12.16 17.36
CA ALA A 33 -6.23 -11.77 18.77
C ALA A 33 -5.09 -10.80 19.09
N LEU A 34 -5.27 -10.00 20.13
CA LEU A 34 -4.21 -9.19 20.71
C LEU A 34 -3.50 -9.98 21.83
N SER A 35 -2.19 -9.82 21.90
CA SER A 35 -1.32 -10.34 22.96
C SER A 35 -0.27 -9.28 23.32
N GLY A 36 -0.61 -8.38 24.25
CA GLY A 36 0.21 -7.20 24.53
C GLY A 36 0.31 -6.29 23.29
N SER A 37 1.53 -6.00 22.88
CA SER A 37 1.85 -5.22 21.66
C SER A 37 1.96 -6.09 20.39
N LEU A 38 1.46 -7.32 20.43
CA LEU A 38 1.50 -8.24 19.29
C LEU A 38 0.10 -8.48 18.78
N LEU A 39 -0.04 -8.48 17.45
CA LEU A 39 -1.22 -9.00 16.76
C LEU A 39 -0.97 -10.47 16.42
N ALA A 40 -1.72 -11.35 17.06
CA ALA A 40 -1.70 -12.78 16.75
C ALA A 40 -2.63 -13.04 15.54
N ILE A 41 -2.08 -13.54 14.45
CA ILE A 41 -2.79 -13.94 13.25
C ILE A 41 -2.52 -15.44 13.05
N ASP A 42 -3.50 -16.27 13.37
CA ASP A 42 -3.34 -17.73 13.44
C ASP A 42 -2.17 -18.13 14.36
N HIS A 43 -1.07 -18.58 13.78
CA HIS A 43 0.15 -19.00 14.48
C HIS A 43 1.26 -17.92 14.45
N LEU A 44 1.05 -16.83 13.72
CA LEU A 44 2.00 -15.72 13.64
C LEU A 44 1.76 -14.74 14.79
N LEU A 45 2.86 -14.24 15.36
CA LEU A 45 2.85 -13.15 16.34
C LEU A 45 3.57 -11.95 15.71
N VAL A 46 2.79 -10.96 15.31
CA VAL A 46 3.27 -9.80 14.55
C VAL A 46 3.38 -8.60 15.50
N PRO A 47 4.55 -7.99 15.67
CA PRO A 47 4.70 -6.73 16.38
C PRO A 47 3.77 -5.66 15.80
N LEU A 48 3.02 -4.98 16.67
CA LEU A 48 2.13 -3.89 16.35
C LEU A 48 2.61 -2.63 17.06
N SER A 49 2.94 -1.61 16.29
CA SER A 49 3.31 -0.28 16.77
C SER A 49 2.27 0.77 16.36
N HIS A 50 2.30 1.91 17.04
CA HIS A 50 1.40 3.04 16.82
C HIS A 50 2.21 4.34 16.71
N GLU A 51 3.32 4.29 15.97
CA GLU A 51 4.28 5.38 15.83
C GLU A 51 3.86 6.28 14.65
N PRO A 52 3.52 7.55 14.89
CA PRO A 52 3.16 8.48 13.84
C PRO A 52 4.38 9.03 13.08
N ASP A 53 5.56 9.01 13.69
CA ASP A 53 6.79 9.47 13.05
C ASP A 53 7.47 8.33 12.30
N VAL A 54 7.42 8.39 10.99
CA VAL A 54 8.03 7.39 10.10
C VAL A 54 9.53 7.21 10.39
N ALA A 55 10.23 8.30 10.72
CA ALA A 55 11.65 8.27 11.00
C ALA A 55 12.01 7.53 12.31
N ALA A 56 11.04 7.37 13.22
CA ALA A 56 11.20 6.64 14.48
C ALA A 56 10.89 5.14 14.39
N LEU A 57 10.46 4.66 13.23
CA LEU A 57 10.10 3.26 13.04
C LEU A 57 11.35 2.34 13.04
N PRO A 58 11.33 1.20 13.74
CA PRO A 58 12.51 0.38 13.97
C PRO A 58 12.76 -0.64 12.84
N TRP A 59 12.65 -0.24 11.58
CA TRP A 59 12.76 -1.17 10.45
C TRP A 59 14.09 -1.89 10.38
N GLY A 60 15.19 -1.19 10.68
CA GLY A 60 16.53 -1.79 10.71
C GLY A 60 16.69 -2.85 11.80
N ASP A 61 16.17 -2.58 13.01
CA ASP A 61 16.24 -3.53 14.14
C ASP A 61 15.40 -4.78 13.87
N LEU A 62 14.32 -4.64 13.09
CA LEU A 62 13.42 -5.73 12.71
C LEU A 62 13.85 -6.43 11.42
N GLY A 63 14.88 -5.94 10.73
CA GLY A 63 15.39 -6.51 9.48
C GLY A 63 14.38 -6.48 8.35
N ILE A 64 13.67 -5.36 8.18
CA ILE A 64 12.59 -5.23 7.19
C ILE A 64 13.17 -5.06 5.78
N ASP A 65 12.94 -6.03 4.91
CA ASP A 65 13.35 -5.95 3.50
C ASP A 65 12.45 -5.03 2.67
N LEU A 66 11.16 -4.98 2.99
CA LEU A 66 10.17 -4.24 2.21
C LEU A 66 9.08 -3.66 3.12
N VAL A 67 8.87 -2.36 3.02
CA VAL A 67 7.70 -1.68 3.61
C VAL A 67 6.61 -1.54 2.56
N PHE A 68 5.40 -1.97 2.89
CA PHE A 68 4.18 -1.62 2.17
C PHE A 68 3.59 -0.37 2.82
N GLU A 69 3.73 0.78 2.17
CA GLU A 69 3.08 2.02 2.58
C GLU A 69 1.62 1.99 2.10
N CYS A 70 0.72 1.80 3.05
CA CYS A 70 -0.71 1.58 2.77
C CYS A 70 -1.61 2.67 3.37
N THR A 71 -1.03 3.74 3.95
CA THR A 71 -1.81 4.77 4.65
C THR A 71 -2.61 5.66 3.69
N GLY A 72 -2.15 5.84 2.46
CA GLY A 72 -2.69 6.82 1.51
C GLY A 72 -2.40 8.28 1.89
N ALA A 73 -1.74 8.51 3.02
CA ALA A 73 -1.41 9.86 3.50
C ALA A 73 -0.12 10.42 2.91
N PHE A 74 0.77 9.55 2.48
CA PHE A 74 2.09 9.89 1.97
C PHE A 74 2.22 9.43 0.53
N THR A 75 2.67 10.31 -0.37
CA THR A 75 2.77 10.00 -1.80
C THR A 75 4.13 10.37 -2.39
N ASP A 76 4.96 11.05 -1.61
CA ASP A 76 6.23 11.63 -2.04
C ASP A 76 7.45 10.76 -1.70
N ARG A 77 8.51 10.93 -2.48
CA ARG A 77 9.78 10.23 -2.25
C ARG A 77 10.41 10.57 -0.90
N ALA A 78 10.27 11.81 -0.43
CA ALA A 78 10.91 12.24 0.81
C ALA A 78 10.40 11.45 2.03
N THR A 79 9.10 11.13 2.05
CA THR A 79 8.52 10.23 3.08
C THR A 79 9.01 8.79 2.91
N ALA A 80 9.08 8.27 1.67
CA ALA A 80 9.63 6.94 1.44
C ALA A 80 11.10 6.84 1.91
N GLU A 81 11.90 7.88 1.69
CA GLU A 81 13.29 7.94 2.17
C GLU A 81 13.40 7.90 3.69
N GLN A 82 12.41 8.37 4.44
CA GLN A 82 12.40 8.20 5.91
C GLN A 82 12.27 6.72 6.29
N HIS A 83 11.47 5.92 5.60
CA HIS A 83 11.42 4.48 5.82
C HIS A 83 12.77 3.82 5.50
N LEU A 84 13.42 4.22 4.39
CA LEU A 84 14.75 3.70 4.04
C LEU A 84 15.80 4.08 5.08
N HIS A 85 15.81 5.34 5.55
CA HIS A 85 16.71 5.79 6.61
C HIS A 85 16.46 5.09 7.96
N SER A 86 15.23 4.68 8.22
CA SER A 86 14.85 3.85 9.39
C SER A 86 15.27 2.39 9.24
N GLY A 87 15.87 2.02 8.10
CA GLY A 87 16.48 0.73 7.85
C GLY A 87 15.65 -0.24 7.01
N ALA A 88 14.57 0.20 6.39
CA ALA A 88 13.88 -0.60 5.39
C ALA A 88 14.75 -0.78 4.13
N GLY A 89 14.69 -1.96 3.52
CA GLY A 89 15.41 -2.23 2.28
C GLY A 89 14.77 -1.53 1.06
N ARG A 90 13.43 -1.50 1.01
CA ARG A 90 12.62 -0.90 -0.06
C ARG A 90 11.29 -0.42 0.44
N VAL A 91 10.65 0.45 -0.34
CA VAL A 91 9.28 0.95 -0.07
C VAL A 91 8.40 0.73 -1.30
N LEU A 92 7.22 0.16 -1.08
CA LEU A 92 6.17 0.02 -2.08
C LEU A 92 4.93 0.78 -1.61
N PHE A 93 4.58 1.85 -2.31
CA PHE A 93 3.29 2.50 -2.14
C PHE A 93 2.18 1.62 -2.75
N SER A 94 1.18 1.27 -1.96
CA SER A 94 0.00 0.52 -2.43
C SER A 94 -1.01 1.40 -3.21
N HIS A 95 -0.71 2.68 -3.38
CA HIS A 95 -1.53 3.74 -3.96
C HIS A 95 -0.68 4.61 -4.89
N PRO A 96 -1.29 5.59 -5.60
CA PRO A 96 -0.54 6.52 -6.44
C PRO A 96 0.53 7.26 -5.64
N ALA A 97 1.71 7.37 -6.22
CA ALA A 97 2.79 8.21 -5.72
C ALA A 97 3.09 9.34 -6.70
N GLU A 98 3.85 10.33 -6.25
CA GLU A 98 4.32 11.42 -7.08
C GLU A 98 5.34 10.92 -8.12
N SER A 99 5.67 11.77 -9.09
CA SER A 99 6.54 11.40 -10.21
C SER A 99 8.03 11.28 -9.85
N ASP A 100 8.38 11.53 -8.60
CA ASP A 100 9.74 11.47 -8.06
C ASP A 100 10.15 10.08 -7.52
N VAL A 101 9.21 9.11 -7.52
CA VAL A 101 9.51 7.70 -7.22
C VAL A 101 10.20 7.02 -8.41
N ASP A 102 10.89 5.90 -8.16
CA ASP A 102 11.70 5.23 -9.18
C ASP A 102 10.83 4.66 -10.31
N ALA A 103 9.64 4.15 -10.00
CA ALA A 103 8.67 3.69 -10.99
C ALA A 103 7.26 3.61 -10.42
N THR A 104 6.28 3.77 -11.32
CA THR A 104 4.89 3.39 -11.07
C THR A 104 4.56 2.17 -11.93
N ILE A 105 4.19 1.07 -11.27
CA ILE A 105 4.03 -0.24 -11.90
C ILE A 105 2.56 -0.63 -11.97
N VAL A 106 2.14 -1.03 -13.17
CA VAL A 106 0.88 -1.73 -13.40
C VAL A 106 1.23 -3.17 -13.79
N TYR A 107 0.90 -4.10 -12.90
CA TYR A 107 1.28 -5.51 -13.09
C TYR A 107 0.77 -6.07 -14.42
N GLY A 108 1.68 -6.72 -15.15
CA GLY A 108 1.39 -7.31 -16.47
C GLY A 108 1.40 -6.33 -17.63
N VAL A 109 1.61 -5.02 -17.39
CA VAL A 109 1.70 -4.00 -18.45
C VAL A 109 3.12 -3.47 -18.57
N ASN A 110 3.75 -3.08 -17.46
CA ASN A 110 5.10 -2.55 -17.45
C ASN A 110 5.98 -3.18 -16.35
N THR A 111 5.68 -4.40 -15.95
CA THR A 111 6.42 -5.12 -14.90
C THR A 111 7.91 -5.29 -15.24
N GLU A 112 8.24 -5.38 -16.52
CA GLU A 112 9.61 -5.50 -17.04
C GLU A 112 10.46 -4.25 -16.82
N THR A 113 9.86 -3.11 -16.47
CA THR A 113 10.61 -1.89 -16.12
C THR A 113 11.20 -1.94 -14.71
N LEU A 114 10.73 -2.87 -13.85
CA LEU A 114 11.30 -3.04 -12.52
C LEU A 114 12.77 -3.46 -12.59
N SER A 115 13.58 -2.77 -11.80
CA SER A 115 15.01 -3.06 -11.63
C SER A 115 15.34 -3.27 -10.16
N VAL A 116 16.39 -4.03 -9.92
CA VAL A 116 16.93 -4.28 -8.57
C VAL A 116 17.47 -3.01 -7.89
N ASP A 117 17.77 -1.99 -8.68
CA ASP A 117 18.29 -0.70 -8.20
C ASP A 117 17.17 0.28 -7.78
N MET A 118 15.90 -0.12 -7.92
CA MET A 118 14.75 0.68 -7.52
C MET A 118 14.41 0.40 -6.05
N ASP A 119 14.42 1.43 -5.24
CA ASP A 119 14.15 1.35 -3.81
C ASP A 119 12.75 1.85 -3.43
N VAL A 120 12.16 2.72 -4.27
CA VAL A 120 10.85 3.32 -4.04
C VAL A 120 9.98 3.16 -5.28
N VAL A 121 8.94 2.35 -5.18
CA VAL A 121 8.01 2.12 -6.29
C VAL A 121 6.55 2.30 -5.85
N SER A 122 5.67 2.58 -6.81
CA SER A 122 4.23 2.66 -6.61
C SER A 122 3.53 1.54 -7.39
N ALA A 123 2.50 0.94 -6.78
CA ALA A 123 1.59 0.01 -7.43
C ALA A 123 0.47 0.71 -8.24
N ALA A 124 0.58 2.02 -8.45
CA ALA A 124 -0.42 2.85 -9.12
C ALA A 124 -1.77 2.92 -8.37
N SER A 125 -2.78 3.53 -8.98
CA SER A 125 -4.13 3.59 -8.42
C SER A 125 -4.95 2.35 -8.77
N CYS A 126 -6.01 2.10 -8.00
CA CYS A 126 -7.02 1.09 -8.33
C CYS A 126 -7.63 1.32 -9.73
N THR A 127 -7.94 2.57 -10.07
CA THR A 127 -8.45 2.97 -11.39
C THR A 127 -7.43 2.69 -12.49
N THR A 128 -6.17 3.04 -12.27
CA THR A 128 -5.09 2.76 -13.23
C THR A 128 -4.93 1.25 -13.46
N ASN A 129 -4.93 0.46 -12.40
CA ASN A 129 -4.85 -1.00 -12.48
C ASN A 129 -6.07 -1.64 -13.18
N ALA A 130 -7.24 -1.00 -13.13
CA ALA A 130 -8.44 -1.47 -13.84
C ALA A 130 -8.40 -1.12 -15.33
N VAL A 131 -7.96 0.08 -15.68
CA VAL A 131 -8.10 0.64 -17.04
C VAL A 131 -6.91 0.32 -17.93
N VAL A 132 -5.69 0.47 -17.41
CA VAL A 132 -4.46 0.40 -18.23
C VAL A 132 -4.27 -0.98 -18.89
N PRO A 133 -4.50 -2.13 -18.25
CA PRO A 133 -4.39 -3.44 -18.91
C PRO A 133 -5.37 -3.59 -20.08
N VAL A 134 -6.59 -3.03 -19.95
CA VAL A 134 -7.59 -3.04 -21.03
C VAL A 134 -7.12 -2.18 -22.20
N LEU A 135 -6.67 -0.95 -21.91
CA LEU A 135 -6.15 -0.05 -22.94
C LEU A 135 -4.91 -0.60 -23.63
N ALA A 136 -3.99 -1.22 -22.89
CA ALA A 136 -2.81 -1.87 -23.47
C ALA A 136 -3.21 -2.95 -24.47
N THR A 137 -4.10 -3.86 -24.06
CA THR A 137 -4.59 -4.94 -24.94
C THR A 137 -5.27 -4.41 -26.19
N LEU A 138 -6.13 -3.38 -26.06
CA LEU A 138 -6.80 -2.75 -27.20
C LEU A 138 -5.80 -2.06 -28.12
N SER A 139 -4.83 -1.35 -27.55
CA SER A 139 -3.80 -0.64 -28.32
C SER A 139 -2.91 -1.59 -29.11
N GLU A 140 -2.51 -2.70 -28.52
CA GLU A 140 -1.70 -3.72 -29.18
C GLU A 140 -2.44 -4.42 -30.31
N THR A 141 -3.76 -4.64 -30.15
CA THR A 141 -4.56 -5.41 -31.10
C THR A 141 -5.10 -4.55 -32.24
N PHE A 142 -5.58 -3.36 -31.94
CA PHE A 142 -6.34 -2.52 -32.89
C PHE A 142 -5.72 -1.13 -33.09
N GLY A 143 -4.83 -0.70 -32.25
CA GLY A 143 -4.42 0.68 -32.11
C GLY A 143 -5.50 1.51 -31.37
N VAL A 144 -5.06 2.48 -30.57
CA VAL A 144 -5.95 3.44 -29.89
C VAL A 144 -5.43 4.84 -30.19
N GLU A 145 -6.22 5.64 -30.94
CA GLU A 145 -5.86 7.03 -31.23
C GLU A 145 -6.30 7.99 -30.11
N ALA A 146 -7.46 7.73 -29.50
CA ALA A 146 -8.01 8.51 -28.40
C ALA A 146 -8.98 7.67 -27.57
N ALA A 147 -9.08 7.99 -26.27
CA ALA A 147 -10.04 7.37 -25.39
C ALA A 147 -10.58 8.40 -24.38
N THR A 148 -11.83 8.21 -23.97
CA THR A 148 -12.43 8.93 -22.83
C THR A 148 -12.73 7.92 -21.74
N ILE A 149 -12.32 8.23 -20.52
CA ILE A 149 -12.52 7.36 -19.35
C ILE A 149 -13.46 8.08 -18.39
N THR A 150 -14.52 7.39 -17.98
CA THR A 150 -15.42 7.84 -16.92
C THR A 150 -15.37 6.80 -15.81
N THR A 151 -14.99 7.22 -14.60
CA THR A 151 -14.91 6.35 -13.43
C THR A 151 -16.07 6.64 -12.48
N ILE A 152 -16.78 5.58 -12.08
CA ILE A 152 -17.75 5.61 -10.98
C ILE A 152 -17.10 4.83 -9.84
N HIS A 153 -16.75 5.55 -8.77
CA HIS A 153 -15.99 5.00 -7.65
C HIS A 153 -16.82 5.03 -6.37
N SER A 154 -16.73 3.97 -5.56
CA SER A 154 -17.27 3.99 -4.20
C SER A 154 -16.53 5.00 -3.34
N LEU A 155 -17.21 5.51 -2.30
CA LEU A 155 -16.55 6.32 -1.28
C LEU A 155 -15.40 5.53 -0.66
N MET A 156 -14.26 6.17 -0.60
CA MET A 156 -13.06 5.66 0.09
C MET A 156 -12.73 6.60 1.24
N ASN A 157 -11.95 6.12 2.19
CA ASN A 157 -11.44 6.93 3.29
C ASN A 157 -10.24 7.77 2.83
N ASP A 158 -10.41 8.48 1.72
CA ASP A 158 -9.41 9.34 1.11
C ASP A 158 -9.65 10.79 1.58
N PRO A 159 -8.60 11.52 2.03
CA PRO A 159 -8.72 12.92 2.41
C PRO A 159 -9.36 13.81 1.35
N ILE A 160 -9.18 13.49 0.06
CA ILE A 160 -9.78 14.24 -1.06
C ILE A 160 -11.29 13.98 -1.17
N SER A 161 -11.76 12.78 -0.88
CA SER A 161 -13.18 12.44 -0.90
C SER A 161 -13.94 12.87 0.36
N ALA A 162 -13.22 13.28 1.39
CA ALA A 162 -13.79 13.79 2.64
C ALA A 162 -14.01 15.31 2.63
N ASP A 163 -13.69 16.02 1.55
CA ASP A 163 -13.98 17.45 1.41
C ASP A 163 -15.49 17.66 1.17
N PRO A 164 -16.24 18.22 2.14
CA PRO A 164 -17.68 18.44 2.01
C PRO A 164 -18.04 19.57 1.02
N SER A 165 -17.07 20.18 0.36
CA SER A 165 -17.24 21.25 -0.62
C SER A 165 -17.20 20.78 -2.08
N VAL A 166 -17.02 19.48 -2.33
CA VAL A 166 -17.03 18.87 -3.68
C VAL A 166 -18.27 18.03 -3.89
#